data_4be8c55831cb6e1e4f915f8972f1fe69
#
_entry.id   4be8c55831cb6e1e4f915f8972f1fe69
#
_cell.length_a   1.000
_cell.length_b   1.000
_cell.length_c   1.000
_cell.angle_alpha   90.00
_cell.angle_beta   90.00
_cell.angle_gamma   90.00
#
_symmetry.space_group_name_H-M   'P 1'
#
loop_
_entity.id
_entity.type
_entity.pdbx_description
1 polymer ?
#
loop_
_entity_poly.entity_id
_entity_poly.type
_entity_poly.pdbx_seq_one_letter_code
_entity_poly.pdbx_strand_id
1 'polypeptide(L)'
;MIEPATEADLDELSEMLGGLFAQEGDFRPDKEKQLRGLRLIFEQPSRGRVFVLRRDGAIVGMINLLFTISTAEGGFVILLEDLVIHKKYQGHGYGSKLLQHAIDFARQKNFLRITLLTDRPENLAQEFFRKHGFHESSMIPMRLLITPGSEQTDTSL
;
A
#
# COMPACT_ATOMS: atom_id res chain seq x y z
N MET A 1 -5.31 11.98 -14.17
CA MET A 1 -5.58 12.72 -12.91
C MET A 1 -5.42 11.80 -11.72
N ILE A 2 -4.72 12.25 -10.71
CA ILE A 2 -4.55 11.50 -9.45
C ILE A 2 -5.34 12.21 -8.36
N GLU A 3 -6.19 11.48 -7.65
CA GLU A 3 -7.09 12.02 -6.63
C GLU A 3 -7.33 10.99 -5.53
N PRO A 4 -7.81 11.41 -4.35
CA PRO A 4 -8.22 10.45 -3.33
C PRO A 4 -9.35 9.56 -3.84
N ALA A 5 -9.26 8.28 -3.52
CA ALA A 5 -10.32 7.33 -3.83
C ALA A 5 -11.58 7.62 -3.00
N THR A 6 -12.73 7.22 -3.51
CA THR A 6 -14.02 7.36 -2.85
C THR A 6 -14.65 6.00 -2.60
N GLU A 7 -15.72 5.96 -1.80
CA GLU A 7 -16.45 4.71 -1.54
C GLU A 7 -16.99 4.05 -2.81
N ALA A 8 -17.31 4.83 -3.83
CA ALA A 8 -17.75 4.30 -5.12
C ALA A 8 -16.67 3.47 -5.81
N ASP A 9 -15.41 3.64 -5.44
CA ASP A 9 -14.28 2.93 -6.03
C ASP A 9 -13.97 1.58 -5.34
N LEU A 10 -14.60 1.29 -4.21
CA LEU A 10 -14.24 0.15 -3.36
C LEU A 10 -14.21 -1.18 -4.09
N ASP A 11 -15.22 -1.51 -4.85
CA ASP A 11 -15.30 -2.79 -5.56
C ASP A 11 -14.15 -2.94 -6.57
N GLU A 12 -13.91 -1.93 -7.36
CA GLU A 12 -12.85 -1.94 -8.36
C GLU A 12 -11.46 -2.01 -7.72
N LEU A 13 -11.23 -1.26 -6.64
CA LEU A 13 -9.97 -1.31 -5.89
C LEU A 13 -9.74 -2.68 -5.26
N SER A 14 -10.79 -3.28 -4.73
CA SER A 14 -10.73 -4.63 -4.18
C SER A 14 -10.30 -5.65 -5.24
N GLU A 15 -10.84 -5.56 -6.44
CA GLU A 15 -10.45 -6.44 -7.55
C GLU A 15 -9.00 -6.23 -7.96
N MET A 16 -8.52 -4.98 -7.99
CA MET A 16 -7.13 -4.67 -8.29
C MET A 16 -6.17 -5.26 -7.25
N LEU A 17 -6.50 -5.16 -5.96
CA LEU A 17 -5.72 -5.79 -4.89
C LEU A 17 -5.75 -7.31 -5.01
N GLY A 18 -6.86 -7.91 -5.36
CA GLY A 18 -6.96 -9.34 -5.61
C GLY A 18 -6.02 -9.81 -6.71
N GLY A 19 -5.91 -9.05 -7.77
CA GLY A 19 -4.96 -9.32 -8.85
C GLY A 19 -3.51 -9.25 -8.40
N LEU A 20 -3.17 -8.28 -7.55
CA LEU A 20 -1.84 -8.18 -6.95
C LEU A 20 -1.53 -9.38 -6.05
N PHE A 21 -2.44 -9.72 -5.14
CA PHE A 21 -2.25 -10.82 -4.19
C PHE A 21 -2.16 -12.18 -4.87
N ALA A 22 -2.82 -12.36 -6.00
CA ALA A 22 -2.69 -13.57 -6.79
C ALA A 22 -1.26 -13.78 -7.33
N GLN A 23 -0.49 -12.71 -7.48
CA GLN A 23 0.89 -12.74 -7.94
C GLN A 23 1.91 -12.86 -6.79
N GLU A 24 1.51 -12.52 -5.58
CA GLU A 24 2.37 -12.58 -4.39
C GLU A 24 2.24 -13.94 -3.69
N GLY A 25 3.39 -14.52 -3.28
CA GLY A 25 3.42 -15.85 -2.68
C GLY A 25 2.81 -15.94 -1.28
N ASP A 26 2.81 -14.84 -0.53
CA ASP A 26 2.39 -14.81 0.88
C ASP A 26 0.89 -14.59 1.09
N PHE A 27 0.16 -14.19 0.04
CA PHE A 27 -1.23 -13.79 0.15
C PHE A 27 -2.12 -14.51 -0.85
N ARG A 28 -3.39 -14.64 -0.47
CA ARG A 28 -4.44 -15.16 -1.35
C ARG A 28 -5.50 -14.07 -1.55
N PRO A 29 -6.06 -13.95 -2.77
CA PRO A 29 -7.17 -13.05 -2.98
C PRO A 29 -8.36 -13.43 -2.09
N ASP A 30 -8.90 -12.44 -1.39
CA ASP A 30 -10.10 -12.58 -0.58
C ASP A 30 -10.83 -11.22 -0.60
N LYS A 31 -11.84 -11.13 -1.44
CA LYS A 31 -12.55 -9.87 -1.69
C LYS A 31 -13.17 -9.27 -0.43
N GLU A 32 -13.71 -10.09 0.45
CA GLU A 32 -14.32 -9.59 1.71
C GLU A 32 -13.28 -8.96 2.62
N LYS A 33 -12.14 -9.58 2.77
CA LYS A 33 -11.02 -9.03 3.55
C LYS A 33 -10.49 -7.74 2.93
N GLN A 34 -10.33 -7.72 1.63
CA GLN A 34 -9.83 -6.54 0.89
C GLN A 34 -10.79 -5.36 1.04
N LEU A 35 -12.09 -5.59 0.89
CA LEU A 35 -13.12 -4.57 1.12
C LEU A 35 -13.11 -4.07 2.56
N ARG A 36 -13.01 -4.97 3.53
CA ARG A 36 -12.95 -4.60 4.95
C ARG A 36 -11.77 -3.71 5.26
N GLY A 37 -10.60 -4.06 4.75
CA GLY A 37 -9.38 -3.26 4.92
C GLY A 37 -9.50 -1.89 4.31
N LEU A 38 -9.98 -1.79 3.07
CA LEU A 38 -10.18 -0.52 2.38
C LEU A 38 -11.19 0.37 3.11
N ARG A 39 -12.31 -0.19 3.58
CA ARG A 39 -13.30 0.57 4.35
C ARG A 39 -12.70 1.15 5.63
N LEU A 40 -11.91 0.38 6.35
CA LEU A 40 -11.23 0.86 7.55
C LEU A 40 -10.33 2.06 7.26
N ILE A 41 -9.64 2.06 6.13
CA ILE A 41 -8.81 3.19 5.71
C ILE A 41 -9.69 4.40 5.36
N PHE A 42 -10.76 4.19 4.59
CA PHE A 42 -11.66 5.27 4.17
C PHE A 42 -12.38 5.93 5.34
N GLU A 43 -12.72 5.14 6.37
CA GLU A 43 -13.39 5.65 7.58
C GLU A 43 -12.44 6.42 8.50
N GLN A 44 -11.14 6.31 8.31
CA GLN A 44 -10.13 6.88 9.20
C GLN A 44 -9.08 7.68 8.42
N PRO A 45 -9.42 8.90 7.94
CA PRO A 45 -8.52 9.70 7.12
C PRO A 45 -7.20 10.09 7.80
N SER A 46 -7.16 10.06 9.13
CA SER A 46 -5.93 10.31 9.88
C SER A 46 -4.97 9.13 9.90
N ARG A 47 -5.41 7.96 9.49
CA ARG A 47 -4.61 6.72 9.52
C ARG A 47 -4.12 6.26 8.17
N GLY A 48 -4.64 6.80 7.09
CA GLY A 48 -4.22 6.39 5.76
C GLY A 48 -4.93 7.15 4.65
N ARG A 49 -4.45 6.93 3.44
CA ARG A 49 -5.03 7.51 2.24
C ARG A 49 -4.80 6.58 1.06
N VAL A 50 -5.85 6.38 0.28
CA VAL A 50 -5.75 5.71 -1.02
C VAL A 50 -5.89 6.77 -2.10
N PHE A 51 -4.90 6.86 -2.99
CA PHE A 51 -4.99 7.66 -4.20
C PHE A 51 -5.22 6.76 -5.40
N VAL A 52 -6.01 7.23 -6.34
CA VAL A 52 -6.24 6.57 -7.62
C VAL A 52 -5.78 7.45 -8.77
N LEU A 53 -5.27 6.82 -9.82
CA LEU A 53 -5.01 7.48 -11.09
C LEU A 53 -6.14 7.11 -12.03
N ARG A 54 -6.85 8.13 -12.53
CA ARG A 54 -7.94 7.93 -13.49
C ARG A 54 -7.54 8.42 -14.87
N ARG A 55 -8.00 7.69 -15.87
CA ARG A 55 -7.91 8.07 -17.26
C ARG A 55 -9.23 7.77 -17.94
N ASP A 56 -9.84 8.80 -18.54
CA ASP A 56 -11.14 8.68 -19.19
C ASP A 56 -12.22 8.03 -18.32
N GLY A 57 -12.22 8.39 -17.03
CA GLY A 57 -13.17 7.88 -16.04
C GLY A 57 -12.83 6.52 -15.45
N ALA A 58 -11.85 5.80 -16.01
CA ALA A 58 -11.44 4.48 -15.52
C ALA A 58 -10.27 4.58 -14.54
N ILE A 59 -10.27 3.71 -13.52
CA ILE A 59 -9.13 3.58 -12.62
C ILE A 59 -8.02 2.80 -13.31
N VAL A 60 -6.89 3.44 -13.48
CA VAL A 60 -5.68 2.86 -14.08
C VAL A 60 -4.80 2.24 -13.03
N GLY A 61 -4.75 2.84 -11.84
CA GLY A 61 -3.92 2.36 -10.76
C GLY A 61 -4.31 2.98 -9.43
N MET A 62 -3.73 2.43 -8.36
CA MET A 62 -3.94 2.88 -6.99
C MET A 62 -2.65 2.82 -6.19
N ILE A 63 -2.55 3.68 -5.19
CA ILE A 63 -1.51 3.60 -4.16
C ILE A 63 -2.17 3.74 -2.79
N ASN A 64 -1.80 2.85 -1.88
CA ASN A 64 -2.34 2.78 -0.53
C ASN A 64 -1.24 3.17 0.47
N LEU A 65 -1.47 4.25 1.20
CA LEU A 65 -0.52 4.82 2.16
C LEU A 65 -1.11 4.74 3.56
N LEU A 66 -0.37 4.17 4.50
CA LEU A 66 -0.74 4.14 5.90
C LEU A 66 0.13 5.09 6.70
N PHE A 67 -0.47 5.81 7.65
CA PHE A 67 0.22 6.81 8.46
C PHE A 67 0.51 6.25 9.84
N THR A 68 1.74 6.40 10.29
CA THR A 68 2.15 5.99 11.61
C THR A 68 3.15 6.98 12.20
N ILE A 69 3.58 6.75 13.41
CA ILE A 69 4.50 7.62 14.14
C ILE A 69 5.80 6.88 14.37
N SER A 70 6.91 7.55 14.08
CA SER A 70 8.24 7.04 14.35
C SER A 70 8.88 7.85 15.46
N THR A 71 9.26 7.19 16.53
CA THR A 71 10.04 7.84 17.59
C THR A 71 11.49 8.09 17.16
N ALA A 72 12.00 7.28 16.23
CA ALA A 72 13.33 7.49 15.66
C ALA A 72 13.40 8.74 14.79
N GLU A 73 12.38 8.97 13.96
CA GLU A 73 12.31 10.17 13.11
C GLU A 73 11.74 11.38 13.85
N GLY A 74 10.99 11.16 14.93
CA GLY A 74 10.38 12.23 15.71
C GLY A 74 9.11 12.80 15.10
N GLY A 75 8.33 12.00 14.37
CA GLY A 75 7.10 12.48 13.76
C GLY A 75 6.37 11.42 12.93
N PHE A 76 5.48 11.89 12.07
CA PHE A 76 4.69 11.00 11.22
C PHE A 76 5.52 10.45 10.06
N VAL A 77 5.29 9.18 9.78
CA VAL A 77 5.90 8.47 8.65
C VAL A 77 4.83 7.68 7.89
N ILE A 78 5.15 7.29 6.68
CA ILE A 78 4.24 6.54 5.81
C ILE A 78 4.76 5.11 5.62
N LEU A 79 3.85 4.15 5.71
CA LEU A 79 4.02 2.82 5.16
C LEU A 79 3.27 2.76 3.84
N LEU A 80 4.00 2.60 2.73
CA LEU A 80 3.40 2.34 1.44
C LEU A 80 3.02 0.86 1.39
N GLU A 81 1.72 0.61 1.54
CA GLU A 81 1.20 -0.76 1.66
C GLU A 81 1.04 -1.44 0.30
N ASP A 82 0.45 -0.74 -0.65
CA ASP A 82 0.18 -1.28 -1.98
C ASP A 82 0.42 -0.23 -3.05
N LEU A 83 0.95 -0.66 -4.18
CA LEU A 83 1.03 0.11 -5.42
C LEU A 83 0.65 -0.83 -6.55
N VAL A 84 -0.47 -0.59 -7.19
CA VAL A 84 -1.03 -1.49 -8.21
C VAL A 84 -1.40 -0.70 -9.45
N ILE A 85 -0.95 -1.18 -10.59
CA ILE A 85 -1.40 -0.69 -11.90
C ILE A 85 -2.21 -1.80 -12.57
N HIS A 86 -3.39 -1.44 -13.06
CA HIS A 86 -4.25 -2.37 -13.79
C HIS A 86 -3.46 -3.00 -14.94
N LYS A 87 -3.60 -4.31 -15.10
CA LYS A 87 -2.83 -5.11 -16.06
C LYS A 87 -2.78 -4.50 -17.46
N LYS A 88 -3.92 -3.96 -17.91
CA LYS A 88 -4.10 -3.33 -19.21
C LYS A 88 -3.22 -2.07 -19.41
N TYR A 89 -2.82 -1.41 -18.32
CA TYR A 89 -2.13 -0.13 -18.36
C TYR A 89 -0.68 -0.21 -17.87
N GLN A 90 -0.16 -1.38 -17.60
CA GLN A 90 1.22 -1.56 -17.18
C GLN A 90 2.19 -1.20 -18.30
N GLY A 91 3.39 -0.74 -17.93
CA GLY A 91 4.44 -0.38 -18.89
C GLY A 91 4.33 1.02 -19.50
N HIS A 92 3.46 1.88 -18.97
CA HIS A 92 3.22 3.24 -19.48
C HIS A 92 3.65 4.36 -18.51
N GLY A 93 4.35 4.02 -17.44
CA GLY A 93 4.84 5.01 -16.47
C GLY A 93 3.83 5.48 -15.43
N TYR A 94 2.67 4.84 -15.33
CA TYR A 94 1.64 5.23 -14.35
C TYR A 94 2.05 4.93 -12.91
N GLY A 95 2.80 3.86 -12.68
CA GLY A 95 3.36 3.57 -11.37
C GLY A 95 4.28 4.67 -10.86
N SER A 96 5.13 5.19 -11.74
CA SER A 96 6.00 6.33 -11.43
C SER A 96 5.21 7.57 -11.09
N LYS A 97 4.12 7.84 -11.79
CA LYS A 97 3.26 8.99 -11.51
C LYS A 97 2.59 8.89 -10.15
N LEU A 98 2.05 7.72 -9.81
CA LEU A 98 1.46 7.48 -8.49
C LEU A 98 2.48 7.58 -7.37
N LEU A 99 3.64 6.98 -7.55
CA LEU A 99 4.70 7.03 -6.55
C LEU A 99 5.19 8.46 -6.34
N GLN A 100 5.40 9.21 -7.41
CA GLN A 100 5.81 10.61 -7.31
C GLN A 100 4.76 11.46 -6.60
N HIS A 101 3.48 11.21 -6.89
CA HIS A 101 2.38 11.88 -6.17
C HIS A 101 2.43 11.61 -4.66
N ALA A 102 2.68 10.36 -4.28
CA ALA A 102 2.82 10.00 -2.85
C ALA A 102 4.02 10.69 -2.20
N ILE A 103 5.14 10.79 -2.90
CA ILE A 103 6.34 11.49 -2.41
C ILE A 103 6.05 12.98 -2.22
N ASP A 104 5.40 13.61 -3.18
CA ASP A 104 5.02 15.03 -3.11
C ASP A 104 4.01 15.27 -1.98
N PHE A 105 3.03 14.40 -1.83
CA PHE A 105 2.09 14.41 -0.71
C PHE A 105 2.81 14.33 0.63
N ALA A 106 3.76 13.40 0.75
CA ALA A 106 4.55 13.24 1.97
C ALA A 106 5.33 14.50 2.33
N ARG A 107 5.94 15.15 1.35
CA ARG A 107 6.66 16.41 1.56
C ARG A 107 5.73 17.54 2.00
N GLN A 108 4.59 17.68 1.33
CA GLN A 108 3.61 18.73 1.64
C GLN A 108 3.01 18.58 3.04
N LYS A 109 2.84 17.35 3.50
CA LYS A 109 2.25 17.03 4.80
C LYS A 109 3.29 16.82 5.90
N ASN A 110 4.56 17.07 5.61
CA ASN A 110 5.67 16.93 6.56
C ASN A 110 5.86 15.52 7.12
N PHE A 111 5.57 14.50 6.31
CA PHE A 111 5.98 13.15 6.64
C PHE A 111 7.50 13.01 6.48
N LEU A 112 8.13 12.26 7.37
CA LEU A 112 9.59 12.22 7.50
C LEU A 112 10.23 11.03 6.79
N ARG A 113 9.44 10.01 6.44
CA ARG A 113 9.95 8.79 5.82
C ARG A 113 8.81 8.05 5.11
N ILE A 114 9.13 7.37 4.03
CA ILE A 114 8.25 6.37 3.41
C ILE A 114 8.98 5.03 3.45
N THR A 115 8.36 4.03 4.04
CA THR A 115 8.86 2.65 4.07
C THR A 115 7.91 1.77 3.27
N LEU A 116 8.44 0.77 2.58
CA LEU A 116 7.66 -0.26 1.90
C LEU A 116 8.31 -1.63 2.08
N LEU A 117 7.52 -2.67 1.92
CA LEU A 117 7.99 -4.04 1.83
C LEU A 117 7.88 -4.49 0.39
N THR A 118 8.92 -5.05 -0.15
CA THR A 118 8.98 -5.52 -1.53
C THR A 118 9.48 -6.95 -1.55
N ASP A 119 9.20 -7.63 -2.66
CA ASP A 119 9.66 -9.00 -2.86
C ASP A 119 11.18 -9.10 -3.02
N ARG A 120 11.64 -10.28 -3.31
CA ARG A 120 13.05 -10.68 -3.38
C ARG A 120 13.90 -9.80 -4.30
N PRO A 121 15.25 -9.79 -4.09
CA PRO A 121 16.19 -8.91 -4.80
C PRO A 121 16.14 -8.98 -6.34
N GLU A 122 15.77 -10.12 -6.91
CA GLU A 122 15.68 -10.32 -8.35
C GLU A 122 14.44 -9.71 -8.99
N ASN A 123 13.54 -9.14 -8.17
CA ASN A 123 12.31 -8.55 -8.67
C ASN A 123 12.57 -7.15 -9.24
N LEU A 124 12.03 -6.87 -10.42
CA LEU A 124 12.08 -5.56 -11.07
C LEU A 124 11.47 -4.44 -10.22
N ALA A 125 10.58 -4.77 -9.28
CA ALA A 125 9.98 -3.82 -8.36
C ALA A 125 11.03 -3.07 -7.53
N GLN A 126 12.08 -3.75 -7.07
CA GLN A 126 13.14 -3.08 -6.30
C GLN A 126 13.88 -2.02 -7.11
N GLU A 127 14.19 -2.32 -8.37
CA GLU A 127 14.83 -1.34 -9.27
C GLU A 127 13.93 -0.13 -9.50
N PHE A 128 12.64 -0.36 -9.67
CA PHE A 128 11.65 0.70 -9.82
C PHE A 128 11.69 1.66 -8.61
N PHE A 129 11.67 1.13 -7.40
CA PHE A 129 11.73 1.95 -6.19
C PHE A 129 13.09 2.65 -6.03
N ARG A 130 14.20 1.98 -6.35
CA ARG A 130 15.54 2.62 -6.31
C ARG A 130 15.64 3.82 -7.22
N LYS A 131 15.03 3.77 -8.39
CA LYS A 131 15.00 4.93 -9.33
C LYS A 131 14.30 6.15 -8.74
N HIS A 132 13.41 5.95 -7.77
CA HIS A 132 12.70 7.03 -7.07
C HIS A 132 13.36 7.43 -5.75
N GLY A 133 14.56 6.96 -5.48
CA GLY A 133 15.34 7.34 -4.30
C GLY A 133 15.21 6.41 -3.11
N PHE A 134 14.47 5.32 -3.23
CA PHE A 134 14.40 4.30 -2.18
C PHE A 134 15.67 3.45 -2.16
N HIS A 135 16.05 3.01 -0.99
CA HIS A 135 17.19 2.11 -0.81
C HIS A 135 16.83 1.05 0.24
N GLU A 136 17.53 -0.07 0.22
CA GLU A 136 17.31 -1.14 1.19
C GLU A 136 17.63 -0.67 2.59
N SER A 137 16.76 -1.03 3.54
CA SER A 137 17.01 -0.87 4.97
C SER A 137 17.73 -2.11 5.50
N SER A 138 18.48 -1.94 6.59
CA SER A 138 19.06 -3.07 7.34
C SER A 138 18.03 -3.81 8.21
N MET A 139 16.81 -3.27 8.30
CA MET A 139 15.73 -3.85 9.10
C MET A 139 15.08 -5.01 8.37
N ILE A 140 14.83 -6.11 9.08
CA ILE A 140 14.20 -7.30 8.52
C ILE A 140 12.76 -7.39 9.02
N PRO A 141 11.77 -7.56 8.13
CA PRO A 141 10.39 -7.74 8.54
C PRO A 141 10.20 -9.12 9.18
N MET A 142 9.53 -9.15 10.32
CA MET A 142 9.11 -10.38 10.99
C MET A 142 7.61 -10.31 11.23
N ARG A 143 6.91 -11.45 11.11
CA ARG A 143 5.45 -11.47 11.17
C ARG A 143 4.96 -12.60 12.06
N LEU A 144 4.00 -12.28 12.93
CA LEU A 144 3.19 -13.24 13.65
C LEU A 144 1.72 -12.95 13.30
N LEU A 145 1.04 -13.92 12.73
CA LEU A 145 -0.40 -13.78 12.46
C LEU A 145 -1.17 -13.98 13.75
N ILE A 146 -2.10 -13.06 14.01
CA ILE A 146 -3.02 -13.17 15.14
C ILE A 146 -4.33 -13.73 14.63
N THR A 147 -4.68 -14.93 15.09
CA THR A 147 -5.95 -15.58 14.74
C THR A 147 -7.03 -15.21 15.74
N PRO A 148 -8.10 -14.51 15.33
CA PRO A 148 -9.21 -14.22 16.24
C PRO A 148 -9.96 -15.50 16.59
N GLY A 149 -10.29 -15.67 17.86
CA GLY A 149 -11.25 -16.68 18.31
C GLY A 149 -10.74 -18.11 18.47
N SER A 150 -9.44 -18.38 18.38
CA SER A 150 -8.92 -19.63 18.90
C SER A 150 -8.87 -19.54 20.41
N GLU A 151 -9.51 -20.50 21.09
CA GLU A 151 -9.29 -20.71 22.52
C GLU A 151 -7.83 -21.05 22.73
N GLN A 152 -7.02 -20.03 22.89
CA GLN A 152 -5.71 -20.23 23.44
C GLN A 152 -5.89 -20.50 24.91
N THR A 153 -5.69 -21.73 25.30
CA THR A 153 -5.41 -22.04 26.69
C THR A 153 -4.30 -21.07 27.11
N ASP A 154 -4.65 -20.24 28.07
CA ASP A 154 -3.73 -19.33 28.72
C ASP A 154 -2.48 -20.09 29.17
N THR A 155 -1.44 -19.99 28.38
CA THR A 155 -0.09 -20.32 28.88
C THR A 155 0.37 -19.05 29.55
N SER A 156 0.12 -19.00 30.84
CA SER A 156 0.56 -17.94 31.72
C SER A 156 1.98 -17.50 31.41
N LEU A 157 2.14 -16.23 31.24
CA LEU A 157 3.43 -15.56 31.24
C LEU A 157 4.22 -15.89 32.48
#